data_a050fe2b1d29576fc9dfba3432dcea99
#
_entry.id   a050fe2b1d29576fc9dfba3432dcea99
#
_cell.length_a   1.000
_cell.length_b   1.000
_cell.length_c   1.000
_cell.angle_alpha   90.00
_cell.angle_beta   90.00
_cell.angle_gamma   90.00
#
_symmetry.space_group_name_H-M   'P 1'
#
loop_
_entity.id
_entity.type
_entity.pdbx_description
1 polymer ?
#
loop_
_entity_poly.entity_id
_entity_poly.type
_entity_poly.pdbx_seq_one_letter_code
_entity_poly.pdbx_strand_id
1 'polypeptide(L)'
;KKYPHFVGNYGNAWWQQKEEFESFNGPILMTTNCIVPPKASYKDRLYTTGAAGYPGCTYIPGGLGEKKDFSQIIEQAKKCPPPKELEFGTIPGGFAHAQVIALADKVVAAVKSGKIKKFVVMAGCDGRMKSREYYTEFAKALPKDTVILTAGCAKYRYNKLKLGDIDGIPRILDAG
;
A
#
# COMPACT_ATOMS: atom_id res chain seq x y z
N LYS A 1 2.67 -4.03 -16.79
CA LYS A 1 1.55 -4.53 -15.96
C LYS A 1 0.94 -5.77 -16.62
N LYS A 2 0.73 -6.85 -15.86
CA LYS A 2 0.07 -8.07 -16.36
C LYS A 2 -1.43 -7.86 -16.59
N TYR A 3 -2.04 -7.01 -15.78
CA TYR A 3 -3.46 -6.71 -15.85
C TYR A 3 -3.67 -5.21 -16.15
N PRO A 4 -4.23 -4.85 -17.32
CA PRO A 4 -4.34 -3.45 -17.75
C PRO A 4 -5.32 -2.63 -16.91
N HIS A 5 -6.34 -3.28 -16.31
CA HIS A 5 -7.32 -2.64 -15.43
C HIS A 5 -6.77 -2.30 -14.04
N PHE A 6 -5.57 -2.77 -13.68
CA PHE A 6 -4.93 -2.42 -12.42
C PHE A 6 -4.24 -1.06 -12.53
N VAL A 7 -4.82 -0.04 -11.93
CA VAL A 7 -4.35 1.36 -12.10
C VAL A 7 -3.28 1.77 -11.11
N GLY A 8 -3.28 1.22 -9.90
CA GLY A 8 -2.29 1.59 -8.89
C GLY A 8 -2.54 0.96 -7.53
N ASN A 9 -1.91 1.53 -6.52
CA ASN A 9 -2.07 1.15 -5.12
C ASN A 9 -2.73 2.29 -4.35
N TYR A 10 -3.48 1.94 -3.31
CA TYR A 10 -3.90 2.86 -2.28
C TYR A 10 -2.69 3.40 -1.52
N GLY A 11 -2.55 4.72 -1.41
CA GLY A 11 -1.33 5.38 -0.96
C GLY A 11 -1.24 5.72 0.52
N ASN A 12 -2.27 5.38 1.33
CA ASN A 12 -2.35 5.73 2.74
C ASN A 12 -2.44 4.52 3.67
N ALA A 13 -2.23 4.79 4.97
CA ALA A 13 -2.33 3.80 6.01
C ALA A 13 -3.79 3.37 6.28
N TRP A 14 -4.00 2.15 6.77
CA TRP A 14 -5.32 1.60 7.04
C TRP A 14 -6.17 2.48 7.97
N TRP A 15 -5.59 3.20 8.91
CA TRP A 15 -6.33 4.09 9.82
C TRP A 15 -6.81 5.39 9.18
N GLN A 16 -6.38 5.69 7.95
CA GLN A 16 -6.79 6.86 7.16
C GLN A 16 -7.91 6.54 6.16
N GLN A 17 -8.43 5.32 6.15
CA GLN A 17 -9.41 4.81 5.18
C GLN A 17 -10.66 5.67 5.02
N LYS A 18 -11.12 6.32 6.10
CA LYS A 18 -12.43 6.99 6.09
C LYS A 18 -12.56 8.05 5.02
N GLU A 19 -11.59 8.92 4.91
CA GLU A 19 -11.57 10.01 3.95
C GLU A 19 -11.40 9.51 2.52
N GLU A 20 -10.46 8.59 2.34
CA GLU A 20 -10.18 7.96 1.05
C GLU A 20 -11.38 7.18 0.51
N PHE A 21 -12.05 6.42 1.38
CA PHE A 21 -13.20 5.60 0.97
C PHE A 21 -14.44 6.46 0.67
N GLU A 22 -14.57 7.61 1.30
CA GLU A 22 -15.62 8.56 0.94
C GLU A 22 -15.38 9.16 -0.45
N SER A 23 -14.16 9.61 -0.71
CA SER A 23 -13.81 10.28 -1.97
C SER A 23 -13.67 9.33 -3.15
N PHE A 24 -13.36 8.04 -2.89
CA PHE A 24 -13.24 7.01 -3.93
C PHE A 24 -14.54 6.80 -4.71
N ASN A 25 -15.70 6.94 -4.07
CA ASN A 25 -17.06 6.78 -4.59
C ASN A 25 -17.43 5.37 -5.10
N GLY A 26 -16.50 4.52 -5.45
CA GLY A 26 -16.72 3.17 -5.93
C GLY A 26 -16.84 2.11 -4.82
N PRO A 27 -17.15 0.86 -5.17
CA PRO A 27 -17.16 -0.25 -4.22
C PRO A 27 -15.76 -0.57 -3.70
N ILE A 28 -15.70 -1.01 -2.46
CA ILE A 28 -14.46 -1.33 -1.75
C ILE A 28 -14.54 -2.77 -1.28
N LEU A 29 -13.58 -3.60 -1.67
CA LEU A 29 -13.48 -4.99 -1.22
C LEU A 29 -12.34 -5.15 -0.21
N MET A 30 -12.68 -5.52 1.01
CA MET A 30 -11.71 -5.83 2.06
C MET A 30 -11.50 -7.34 2.17
N THR A 31 -10.23 -7.74 2.12
CA THR A 31 -9.80 -9.15 2.24
C THR A 31 -9.07 -9.44 3.53
N THR A 32 -8.84 -8.41 4.35
CA THR A 32 -8.22 -8.48 5.68
C THR A 32 -9.04 -7.73 6.70
N ASN A 33 -8.85 -8.00 7.99
CA ASN A 33 -9.59 -7.35 9.08
C ASN A 33 -9.03 -5.98 9.50
N CYS A 34 -8.21 -5.34 8.68
CA CYS A 34 -7.78 -3.95 8.87
C CYS A 34 -8.89 -2.96 8.49
N ILE A 35 -10.08 -3.16 9.05
CA ILE A 35 -11.29 -2.40 8.73
C ILE A 35 -11.52 -1.39 9.87
N VAL A 36 -11.40 -0.10 9.55
CA VAL A 36 -11.84 0.97 10.47
C VAL A 36 -13.37 1.01 10.45
N PRO A 37 -14.06 1.24 11.59
CA PRO A 37 -15.51 1.33 11.62
C PRO A 37 -16.04 2.22 10.48
N PRO A 38 -16.80 1.66 9.52
CA PRO A 38 -17.21 2.38 8.33
C PRO A 38 -18.17 3.52 8.66
N LYS A 39 -18.06 4.64 7.92
CA LYS A 39 -19.07 5.69 7.96
C LYS A 39 -20.29 5.29 7.13
N ALA A 40 -21.45 5.84 7.50
CA ALA A 40 -22.70 5.62 6.77
C ALA A 40 -22.59 6.00 5.28
N SER A 41 -21.74 6.98 4.95
CA SER A 41 -21.53 7.50 3.59
C SER A 41 -20.93 6.50 2.60
N TYR A 42 -20.29 5.41 3.06
CA TYR A 42 -19.71 4.40 2.18
C TYR A 42 -19.93 2.95 2.65
N LYS A 43 -20.62 2.73 3.76
CA LYS A 43 -20.82 1.40 4.32
C LYS A 43 -21.54 0.44 3.38
N ASP A 44 -22.48 0.94 2.61
CA ASP A 44 -23.25 0.23 1.58
C ASP A 44 -22.41 -0.19 0.36
N ARG A 45 -21.23 0.41 0.20
CA ARG A 45 -20.25 0.09 -0.84
C ARG A 45 -19.06 -0.75 -0.33
N LEU A 46 -19.07 -1.10 0.96
CA LEU A 46 -18.00 -1.88 1.58
C LEU A 46 -18.37 -3.35 1.61
N TYR A 47 -17.59 -4.13 0.90
CA TYR A 47 -17.69 -5.58 0.80
C TYR A 47 -16.54 -6.26 1.54
N THR A 48 -16.79 -7.45 2.03
CA THR A 48 -15.79 -8.30 2.68
C THR A 48 -15.79 -9.70 2.06
N THR A 49 -14.67 -10.40 2.13
CA THR A 49 -14.55 -11.77 1.68
C THR A 49 -13.42 -12.52 2.40
N GLY A 50 -13.40 -13.84 2.31
CA GLY A 50 -12.36 -14.66 2.93
C GLY A 50 -12.42 -14.61 4.45
N ALA A 51 -11.31 -14.31 5.10
CA ALA A 51 -11.24 -14.15 6.56
C ALA A 51 -11.69 -12.77 7.06
N ALA A 52 -11.97 -11.82 6.15
CA ALA A 52 -12.41 -10.48 6.51
C ALA A 52 -13.93 -10.42 6.70
N GLY A 53 -14.37 -9.72 7.73
CA GLY A 53 -15.80 -9.48 7.98
C GLY A 53 -16.02 -8.22 8.81
N TYR A 54 -17.17 -7.56 8.59
CA TYR A 54 -17.59 -6.43 9.41
C TYR A 54 -19.12 -6.40 9.52
N PRO A 55 -19.69 -6.18 10.73
CA PRO A 55 -21.14 -6.17 10.93
C PRO A 55 -21.84 -5.11 10.04
N GLY A 56 -22.83 -5.60 9.28
CA GLY A 56 -23.62 -4.75 8.38
C GLY A 56 -22.92 -4.36 7.08
N CYS A 57 -21.80 -4.99 6.73
CA CYS A 57 -21.21 -4.93 5.39
C CYS A 57 -21.54 -6.22 4.63
N THR A 58 -21.64 -6.13 3.31
CA THR A 58 -21.94 -7.29 2.46
C THR A 58 -20.75 -8.24 2.41
N TYR A 59 -20.97 -9.50 2.74
CA TYR A 59 -19.96 -10.56 2.64
C TYR A 59 -20.12 -11.33 1.32
N ILE A 60 -19.02 -11.51 0.60
CA ILE A 60 -18.96 -12.35 -0.61
C ILE A 60 -18.44 -13.73 -0.21
N PRO A 61 -19.28 -14.77 -0.31
CA PRO A 61 -18.92 -16.12 0.09
C PRO A 61 -17.91 -16.78 -0.85
N GLY A 62 -17.32 -17.86 -0.40
CA GLY A 62 -16.36 -18.70 -1.12
C GLY A 62 -15.10 -18.97 -0.30
N GLY A 63 -14.70 -20.24 -0.24
CA GLY A 63 -13.52 -20.72 0.46
C GLY A 63 -12.21 -20.39 -0.27
N LEU A 64 -11.10 -20.83 0.32
CA LEU A 64 -9.79 -20.74 -0.31
C LEU A 64 -9.76 -21.65 -1.56
N GLY A 65 -9.41 -21.06 -2.70
CA GLY A 65 -9.38 -21.79 -3.98
C GLY A 65 -10.74 -21.93 -4.68
N GLU A 66 -11.83 -21.55 -4.05
CA GLU A 66 -13.14 -21.53 -4.68
C GLU A 66 -13.37 -20.27 -5.51
N LYS A 67 -14.17 -20.42 -6.58
CA LYS A 67 -14.61 -19.29 -7.39
C LYS A 67 -15.59 -18.43 -6.61
N LYS A 68 -15.28 -17.13 -6.47
CA LYS A 68 -16.14 -16.14 -5.83
C LYS A 68 -16.93 -15.36 -6.89
N ASP A 69 -18.17 -15.03 -6.59
CA ASP A 69 -18.99 -14.19 -7.45
C ASP A 69 -18.86 -12.71 -7.04
N PHE A 70 -18.23 -11.93 -7.89
CA PHE A 70 -18.06 -10.47 -7.74
C PHE A 70 -19.04 -9.66 -8.58
N SER A 71 -20.05 -10.26 -9.18
CA SER A 71 -21.01 -9.59 -10.07
C SER A 71 -21.69 -8.39 -9.38
N GLN A 72 -22.08 -8.54 -8.11
CA GLN A 72 -22.68 -7.46 -7.34
C GLN A 72 -21.78 -6.24 -7.22
N ILE A 73 -20.49 -6.43 -6.94
CA ILE A 73 -19.52 -5.33 -6.87
C ILE A 73 -19.38 -4.66 -8.23
N ILE A 74 -19.30 -5.44 -9.30
CA ILE A 74 -19.14 -4.94 -10.67
C ILE A 74 -20.35 -4.12 -11.09
N GLU A 75 -21.56 -4.61 -10.82
CA GLU A 75 -22.79 -3.89 -11.15
C GLU A 75 -22.95 -2.59 -10.33
N GLN A 76 -22.54 -2.58 -9.07
CA GLN A 76 -22.50 -1.35 -8.29
C GLN A 76 -21.46 -0.38 -8.86
N ALA A 77 -20.26 -0.86 -9.21
CA ALA A 77 -19.18 -0.02 -9.75
C ALA A 77 -19.62 0.73 -11.02
N LYS A 78 -20.38 0.06 -11.90
CA LYS A 78 -20.89 0.68 -13.14
C LYS A 78 -21.83 1.88 -12.89
N LYS A 79 -22.43 1.96 -11.72
CA LYS A 79 -23.41 3.00 -11.33
C LYS A 79 -22.78 4.10 -10.47
N CYS A 80 -21.55 3.89 -9.99
CA CYS A 80 -20.89 4.86 -9.13
C CYS A 80 -20.34 6.05 -9.92
N PRO A 81 -20.34 7.26 -9.34
CA PRO A 81 -19.63 8.39 -9.93
C PRO A 81 -18.11 8.17 -9.88
N PRO A 82 -17.33 8.91 -10.69
CA PRO A 82 -15.90 8.81 -10.67
C PRO A 82 -15.31 9.19 -9.30
N PRO A 83 -14.13 8.66 -8.94
CA PRO A 83 -13.46 9.02 -7.69
C PRO A 83 -13.03 10.49 -7.71
N LYS A 84 -13.02 11.09 -6.51
CA LYS A 84 -12.43 12.41 -6.29
C LYS A 84 -11.01 12.23 -5.79
N GLU A 85 -10.05 12.79 -6.51
CA GLU A 85 -8.64 12.72 -6.12
C GLU A 85 -8.37 13.62 -4.90
N LEU A 86 -7.69 13.07 -3.88
CA LEU A 86 -7.33 13.79 -2.65
C LEU A 86 -5.87 14.22 -2.64
N GLU A 87 -5.00 13.44 -3.27
CA GLU A 87 -3.57 13.69 -3.33
C GLU A 87 -3.06 13.50 -4.76
N PHE A 88 -2.06 14.30 -5.12
CA PHE A 88 -1.45 14.27 -6.44
C PHE A 88 -0.01 13.75 -6.36
N GLY A 89 0.41 13.05 -7.39
CA GLY A 89 1.78 12.57 -7.52
C GLY A 89 1.89 11.05 -7.53
N THR A 90 3.13 10.59 -7.50
CA THR A 90 3.49 9.17 -7.52
C THR A 90 4.49 8.85 -6.43
N ILE A 91 4.41 7.65 -5.89
CA ILE A 91 5.40 7.09 -4.98
C ILE A 91 6.00 5.81 -5.59
N PRO A 92 7.32 5.57 -5.45
CA PRO A 92 7.92 4.31 -5.86
C PRO A 92 7.36 3.15 -5.04
N GLY A 93 7.04 2.05 -5.72
CA GLY A 93 6.56 0.82 -5.09
C GLY A 93 6.78 -0.38 -6.00
N GLY A 94 6.35 -1.58 -5.56
CA GLY A 94 6.38 -2.78 -6.38
C GLY A 94 7.74 -3.49 -6.43
N PHE A 95 8.61 -3.29 -5.45
CA PHE A 95 9.90 -3.97 -5.34
C PHE A 95 9.79 -5.35 -4.67
N ALA A 96 8.80 -6.17 -5.07
CA ALA A 96 8.73 -7.58 -4.72
C ALA A 96 9.87 -8.37 -5.38
N HIS A 97 10.02 -9.64 -5.03
CA HIS A 97 11.19 -10.46 -5.41
C HIS A 97 11.59 -10.38 -6.89
N ALA A 98 10.65 -10.42 -7.82
CA ALA A 98 10.95 -10.36 -9.25
C ALA A 98 11.65 -9.05 -9.67
N GLN A 99 11.18 -7.91 -9.13
CA GLN A 99 11.78 -6.61 -9.42
C GLN A 99 13.13 -6.43 -8.73
N VAL A 100 13.29 -6.96 -7.51
CA VAL A 100 14.57 -6.93 -6.78
C VAL A 100 15.62 -7.77 -7.51
N ILE A 101 15.25 -8.96 -8.01
CA ILE A 101 16.14 -9.80 -8.81
C ILE A 101 16.56 -9.09 -10.11
N ALA A 102 15.62 -8.44 -10.79
CA ALA A 102 15.93 -7.68 -12.00
C ALA A 102 16.90 -6.50 -11.78
N LEU A 103 16.97 -5.99 -10.55
CA LEU A 103 17.89 -4.93 -10.16
C LEU A 103 19.17 -5.44 -9.47
N ALA A 104 19.32 -6.76 -9.28
CA ALA A 104 20.38 -7.34 -8.45
C ALA A 104 21.78 -6.88 -8.86
N ASP A 105 22.14 -6.95 -10.13
CA ASP A 105 23.46 -6.56 -10.62
C ASP A 105 23.76 -5.09 -10.33
N LYS A 106 22.76 -4.22 -10.50
CA LYS A 106 22.90 -2.79 -10.24
C LYS A 106 23.09 -2.52 -8.74
N VAL A 107 22.35 -3.22 -7.89
CA VAL A 107 22.48 -3.11 -6.42
C VAL A 107 23.84 -3.61 -5.97
N VAL A 108 24.28 -4.78 -6.48
CA VAL A 108 25.60 -5.34 -6.17
C VAL A 108 26.73 -4.40 -6.60
N ALA A 109 26.65 -3.80 -7.78
CA ALA A 109 27.62 -2.82 -8.25
C ALA A 109 27.67 -1.58 -7.34
N ALA A 110 26.51 -1.07 -6.91
CA ALA A 110 26.44 0.07 -6.00
C ALA A 110 27.02 -0.23 -4.61
N VAL A 111 26.83 -1.46 -4.11
CA VAL A 111 27.46 -1.92 -2.85
C VAL A 111 28.97 -2.05 -3.01
N LYS A 112 29.45 -2.72 -4.07
CA LYS A 112 30.89 -2.91 -4.31
C LYS A 112 31.63 -1.59 -4.51
N SER A 113 30.99 -0.60 -5.12
CA SER A 113 31.57 0.76 -5.30
C SER A 113 31.46 1.63 -4.03
N GLY A 114 30.84 1.15 -2.96
CA GLY A 114 30.66 1.89 -1.71
C GLY A 114 29.60 2.98 -1.75
N LYS A 115 28.81 3.06 -2.81
CA LYS A 115 27.71 4.02 -2.94
C LYS A 115 26.54 3.64 -2.02
N ILE A 116 26.24 2.35 -1.88
CA ILE A 116 25.34 1.82 -0.85
C ILE A 116 26.18 1.18 0.24
N LYS A 117 26.10 1.71 1.44
CA LYS A 117 26.83 1.20 2.60
C LYS A 117 25.96 0.40 3.57
N LYS A 118 24.66 0.67 3.60
CA LYS A 118 23.75 0.03 4.56
C LYS A 118 22.39 -0.23 3.95
N PHE A 119 21.79 -1.34 4.38
CA PHE A 119 20.39 -1.63 4.23
C PHE A 119 19.74 -1.64 5.62
N VAL A 120 18.60 -0.98 5.75
CA VAL A 120 17.82 -0.95 6.99
C VAL A 120 16.45 -1.53 6.68
N VAL A 121 16.06 -2.58 7.40
CA VAL A 121 14.74 -3.16 7.30
C VAL A 121 13.81 -2.41 8.24
N MET A 122 12.81 -1.74 7.67
CA MET A 122 11.74 -1.05 8.40
C MET A 122 10.43 -1.59 7.85
N ALA A 123 9.86 -2.61 8.47
CA ALA A 123 8.73 -3.35 7.92
C ALA A 123 7.75 -3.79 9.00
N GLY A 124 6.57 -4.25 8.57
CA GLY A 124 5.55 -4.82 9.44
C GLY A 124 4.33 -3.94 9.63
N CYS A 125 3.55 -4.28 10.65
CA CYS A 125 2.35 -3.54 11.01
C CYS A 125 2.67 -2.17 11.61
N ASP A 126 1.74 -1.25 11.48
CA ASP A 126 1.78 0.05 12.14
C ASP A 126 0.40 0.41 12.69
N GLY A 127 0.33 1.46 13.48
CA GLY A 127 -0.89 2.00 14.07
C GLY A 127 -0.90 3.53 14.07
N ARG A 128 -2.04 4.09 14.44
CA ARG A 128 -2.29 5.54 14.46
C ARG A 128 -1.55 6.33 15.54
N MET A 129 -0.87 5.65 16.45
CA MET A 129 -0.24 6.28 17.61
C MET A 129 0.82 7.32 17.21
N LYS A 130 0.76 8.51 17.81
CA LYS A 130 1.70 9.60 17.52
C LYS A 130 3.17 9.22 17.79
N SER A 131 3.42 8.39 18.79
CA SER A 131 4.77 7.87 19.10
C SER A 131 5.42 7.12 17.94
N ARG A 132 4.64 6.63 16.98
CA ARG A 132 5.13 5.96 15.77
C ARG A 132 5.76 6.94 14.75
N GLU A 133 5.66 8.25 14.96
CA GLU A 133 6.39 9.25 14.18
C GLU A 133 7.92 9.11 14.32
N TYR A 134 8.39 8.39 15.32
CA TYR A 134 9.78 7.97 15.42
C TYR A 134 10.32 7.38 14.12
N TYR A 135 9.53 6.57 13.41
CA TYR A 135 9.96 5.94 12.16
C TYR A 135 10.12 6.95 11.01
N THR A 136 9.29 7.99 11.00
CA THR A 136 9.42 9.11 10.06
C THR A 136 10.73 9.86 10.30
N GLU A 137 11.00 10.22 11.55
CA GLU A 137 12.22 10.94 11.93
C GLU A 137 13.48 10.08 11.74
N PHE A 138 13.40 8.80 12.07
CA PHE A 138 14.47 7.86 11.82
C PHE A 138 14.80 7.77 10.32
N ALA A 139 13.80 7.63 9.45
CA ALA A 139 14.01 7.57 8.00
C ALA A 139 14.66 8.85 7.46
N LYS A 140 14.26 10.03 7.96
CA LYS A 140 14.88 11.31 7.61
C LYS A 140 16.33 11.43 8.05
N ALA A 141 16.66 10.86 9.21
CA ALA A 141 18.00 10.93 9.80
C ALA A 141 18.99 9.92 9.18
N LEU A 142 18.52 8.97 8.40
CA LEU A 142 19.40 7.98 7.77
C LEU A 142 20.38 8.63 6.78
N PRO A 143 21.65 8.20 6.77
CA PRO A 143 22.65 8.65 5.80
C PRO A 143 22.18 8.43 4.36
N LYS A 144 22.67 9.29 3.44
CA LYS A 144 22.27 9.25 2.01
C LYS A 144 22.69 7.96 1.29
N ASP A 145 23.67 7.25 1.82
CA ASP A 145 24.17 5.95 1.34
C ASP A 145 23.43 4.73 1.93
N THR A 146 22.26 4.95 2.52
CA THR A 146 21.43 3.91 3.14
C THR A 146 20.14 3.70 2.36
N VAL A 147 19.80 2.43 2.13
CA VAL A 147 18.55 1.99 1.50
C VAL A 147 17.62 1.37 2.54
N ILE A 148 16.36 1.76 2.53
CA ILE A 148 15.29 1.21 3.38
C ILE A 148 14.59 0.09 2.62
N LEU A 149 14.55 -1.10 3.21
CA LEU A 149 13.73 -2.22 2.74
C LEU A 149 12.46 -2.25 3.56
N THR A 150 11.32 -2.19 2.91
CA THR A 150 10.03 -2.12 3.62
C THR A 150 8.97 -3.04 3.05
N ALA A 151 8.04 -3.44 3.90
CA ALA A 151 6.81 -4.15 3.57
C ALA A 151 5.77 -3.93 4.67
N GLY A 152 4.48 -3.99 4.33
CA GLY A 152 3.38 -3.79 5.26
C GLY A 152 3.11 -2.32 5.59
N CYS A 153 2.34 -2.07 6.64
CA CYS A 153 1.83 -0.72 6.94
C CYS A 153 2.86 0.26 7.50
N ALA A 154 4.01 -0.22 8.00
CA ALA A 154 5.07 0.66 8.50
C ALA A 154 5.55 1.67 7.44
N LYS A 155 5.53 1.28 6.16
CA LYS A 155 5.93 2.12 5.03
C LYS A 155 5.20 3.47 4.95
N TYR A 156 3.96 3.55 5.40
CA TYR A 156 3.16 4.77 5.32
C TYR A 156 3.68 5.91 6.20
N ARG A 157 4.63 5.62 7.09
CA ARG A 157 5.33 6.65 7.88
C ARG A 157 6.41 7.39 7.08
N TYR A 158 6.91 6.80 5.99
CA TYR A 158 8.06 7.35 5.25
C TYR A 158 8.02 7.18 3.73
N ASN A 159 7.08 6.45 3.17
CA ASN A 159 7.03 6.18 1.72
C ASN A 159 6.77 7.44 0.86
N LYS A 160 6.23 8.51 1.47
CA LYS A 160 6.03 9.82 0.81
C LYS A 160 7.20 10.79 1.03
N LEU A 161 8.23 10.41 1.81
CA LEU A 161 9.42 11.23 1.98
C LEU A 161 10.26 11.25 0.69
N LYS A 162 10.72 12.43 0.32
CA LYS A 162 11.61 12.63 -0.84
C LYS A 162 13.06 12.29 -0.46
N LEU A 163 13.36 11.01 -0.23
CA LEU A 163 14.69 10.55 0.15
C LEU A 163 15.65 10.46 -1.03
N GLY A 164 15.15 10.50 -2.27
CA GLY A 164 15.94 10.39 -3.48
C GLY A 164 16.32 8.94 -3.83
N ASP A 165 17.38 8.82 -4.62
CA ASP A 165 17.92 7.55 -5.10
C ASP A 165 19.44 7.48 -4.99
N ILE A 166 19.99 6.29 -5.21
CA ILE A 166 21.43 6.03 -5.36
C ILE A 166 21.61 5.39 -6.74
N ASP A 167 22.15 6.14 -7.70
CA ASP A 167 22.30 5.72 -9.11
C ASP A 167 20.99 5.19 -9.73
N GLY A 168 19.86 5.83 -9.41
CA GLY A 168 18.53 5.42 -9.86
C GLY A 168 17.96 4.19 -9.13
N ILE A 169 18.54 3.79 -8.00
CA ILE A 169 17.98 2.83 -7.06
C ILE A 169 17.24 3.65 -6.00
N PRO A 170 15.90 3.61 -5.91
CA PRO A 170 15.19 4.34 -4.88
C PRO A 170 15.69 3.97 -3.48
N ARG A 171 15.81 4.96 -2.61
CA ARG A 171 16.23 4.70 -1.22
C ARG A 171 15.15 4.05 -0.36
N ILE A 172 13.95 3.89 -0.88
CA ILE A 172 12.88 3.07 -0.28
C ILE A 172 12.49 2.00 -1.29
N LEU A 173 12.71 0.74 -0.94
CA LEU A 173 12.31 -0.42 -1.73
C LEU A 173 11.14 -1.10 -1.01
N ASP A 174 9.94 -0.86 -1.52
CA ASP A 174 8.68 -1.37 -0.97
C ASP A 174 8.32 -2.71 -1.62
N ALA A 175 8.38 -3.77 -0.85
CA ALA A 175 8.05 -5.13 -1.29
C ALA A 175 6.55 -5.49 -1.19
N GLY A 176 5.70 -4.57 -0.72
CA GLY A 176 4.25 -4.80 -0.65
C GLY A 176 3.61 -4.61 0.70
#